data_9b2a4b75e71c141855ba41802c53048b
#
_entry.id   9b2a4b75e71c141855ba41802c53048b
#
_cell.length_a   1.000
_cell.length_b   1.000
_cell.length_c   1.000
_cell.angle_alpha   90.00
_cell.angle_beta   90.00
_cell.angle_gamma   90.00
#
_symmetry.space_group_name_H-M   'P 1'
#
loop_
_entity.id
_entity.type
_entity.pdbx_description
1 polymer ?
#
loop_
_entity_poly.entity_id
_entity_poly.type
_entity_poly.pdbx_seq_one_letter_code
_entity_poly.pdbx_strand_id
1 'polypeptide(L)'
;MRDRQLVIFTMTDQEIIVHDKTFVPYIKGEQLRAASRQLAEQIRQDTEGRDPLFVCIMNGSFMFAAELLQAINTTAEVAFARYSSYSGMGSTYQLKEVMPVTAPLAGRMVIIIEDLIDTGFTMMKLKEKFLTDGAAEVRIATMLLKPEALQCPIHADYVGMEIHNSFIVGHGLDYNEQGRMLDDIYILKE
;
A
#
# COMPACT_ATOMS: atom_id res chain seq x y z
N MET A 1 13.78 -35.17 -21.57
CA MET A 1 14.07 -33.72 -21.39
C MET A 1 12.92 -32.96 -22.00
N ARG A 2 12.10 -32.30 -21.20
CA ARG A 2 11.01 -31.42 -21.69
C ARG A 2 11.62 -30.06 -21.91
N ASP A 3 11.65 -29.60 -23.15
CA ASP A 3 12.00 -28.21 -23.48
C ASP A 3 11.06 -27.26 -22.73
N ARG A 4 11.61 -26.55 -21.77
CA ARG A 4 10.93 -25.39 -21.18
C ARG A 4 11.06 -24.26 -22.18
N GLN A 5 10.04 -24.08 -23.01
CA GLN A 5 9.89 -22.87 -23.79
C GLN A 5 9.80 -21.68 -22.82
N LEU A 6 10.84 -20.83 -22.85
CA LEU A 6 10.86 -19.58 -22.14
C LEU A 6 9.82 -18.67 -22.80
N VAL A 7 8.66 -18.53 -22.17
CA VAL A 7 7.65 -17.56 -22.63
C VAL A 7 8.12 -16.18 -22.20
N ILE A 8 8.73 -15.44 -23.12
CA ILE A 8 9.05 -14.03 -22.92
C ILE A 8 7.75 -13.27 -23.12
N PHE A 9 7.09 -12.88 -22.03
CA PHE A 9 6.01 -11.91 -22.08
C PHE A 9 6.64 -10.52 -22.26
N THR A 10 6.67 -10.02 -23.48
CA THR A 10 6.82 -8.58 -23.71
C THR A 10 5.53 -7.92 -23.26
N MET A 11 5.54 -7.32 -22.07
CA MET A 11 4.45 -6.48 -21.59
C MET A 11 4.40 -5.24 -22.48
N THR A 12 3.48 -5.24 -23.43
CA THR A 12 3.24 -4.13 -24.34
C THR A 12 2.33 -3.10 -23.66
N ASP A 13 2.32 -1.86 -24.17
CA ASP A 13 1.37 -0.80 -23.80
C ASP A 13 -0.08 -1.16 -24.18
N GLN A 14 -0.50 -2.40 -23.97
CA GLN A 14 -1.76 -2.95 -24.39
C GLN A 14 -2.79 -2.91 -23.25
N GLU A 15 -4.04 -2.75 -23.66
CA GLU A 15 -5.19 -2.94 -22.79
C GLU A 15 -5.18 -4.34 -22.19
N ILE A 16 -5.61 -4.45 -20.95
CA ILE A 16 -5.78 -5.74 -20.27
C ILE A 16 -7.24 -5.93 -19.86
N ILE A 17 -7.64 -7.18 -19.74
CA ILE A 17 -8.96 -7.55 -19.22
C ILE A 17 -8.75 -8.23 -17.87
N VAL A 18 -9.42 -7.70 -16.84
CA VAL A 18 -9.50 -8.33 -15.52
C VAL A 18 -10.97 -8.56 -15.23
N HIS A 19 -11.37 -9.82 -15.13
CA HIS A 19 -12.77 -10.26 -15.08
C HIS A 19 -13.60 -9.72 -16.26
N ASP A 20 -14.53 -8.83 -15.97
CA ASP A 20 -15.51 -8.25 -16.90
C ASP A 20 -15.15 -6.82 -17.33
N LYS A 21 -13.97 -6.32 -16.92
CA LYS A 21 -13.56 -4.93 -17.16
C LYS A 21 -12.27 -4.84 -17.97
N THR A 22 -12.23 -3.85 -18.84
CA THR A 22 -11.03 -3.48 -19.61
C THR A 22 -10.30 -2.36 -18.92
N PHE A 23 -8.98 -2.47 -18.85
CA PHE A 23 -8.10 -1.48 -18.25
C PHE A 23 -7.01 -1.07 -19.25
N VAL A 24 -6.58 0.17 -19.17
CA VAL A 24 -5.49 0.72 -19.99
C VAL A 24 -4.29 1.07 -19.12
N PRO A 25 -3.05 1.06 -19.66
CA PRO A 25 -1.86 1.45 -18.91
C PRO A 25 -1.99 2.84 -18.30
N TYR A 26 -1.54 3.00 -17.03
CA TYR A 26 -1.64 4.27 -16.31
C TYR A 26 -0.31 4.69 -15.69
N ILE A 27 0.28 3.88 -14.81
CA ILE A 27 1.56 4.17 -14.18
C ILE A 27 2.50 2.99 -14.41
N LYS A 28 3.69 3.25 -14.93
CA LYS A 28 4.69 2.20 -15.16
C LYS A 28 5.34 1.74 -13.85
N GLY A 29 5.59 0.45 -13.70
CA GLY A 29 6.26 -0.13 -12.54
C GLY A 29 7.62 0.52 -12.25
N GLU A 30 8.34 0.98 -13.28
CA GLU A 30 9.59 1.72 -13.10
C GLU A 30 9.39 3.03 -12.34
N GLN A 31 8.29 3.75 -12.60
CA GLN A 31 7.95 5.00 -11.89
C GLN A 31 7.61 4.71 -10.43
N LEU A 32 6.87 3.61 -10.17
CA LEU A 32 6.55 3.16 -8.81
C LEU A 32 7.81 2.81 -8.03
N ARG A 33 8.71 2.05 -8.63
CA ARG A 33 10.01 1.72 -8.02
C ARG A 33 10.89 2.95 -7.79
N ALA A 34 10.82 3.94 -8.67
CA ALA A 34 11.54 5.20 -8.45
C ALA A 34 10.96 5.97 -7.24
N ALA A 35 9.63 6.04 -7.12
CA ALA A 35 8.95 6.63 -5.97
C ALA A 35 9.28 5.88 -4.67
N SER A 36 9.26 4.53 -4.68
CA SER A 36 9.66 3.71 -3.53
C SER A 36 11.07 4.06 -3.05
N ARG A 37 12.03 4.25 -3.96
CA ARG A 37 13.41 4.64 -3.59
C ARG A 37 13.47 6.04 -2.98
N GLN A 38 12.71 7.00 -3.50
CA GLN A 38 12.66 8.36 -2.93
C GLN A 38 12.05 8.35 -1.52
N LEU A 39 10.95 7.62 -1.32
CA LEU A 39 10.34 7.47 0.00
C LEU A 39 11.28 6.78 0.99
N ALA A 40 12.00 5.75 0.53
CA ALA A 40 12.96 5.04 1.38
C ALA A 40 14.06 5.97 1.91
N GLU A 41 14.56 6.89 1.09
CA GLU A 41 15.57 7.85 1.51
C GLU A 41 15.02 8.84 2.55
N GLN A 42 13.80 9.34 2.36
CA GLN A 42 13.13 10.21 3.33
C GLN A 42 12.91 9.49 4.67
N ILE A 43 12.39 8.25 4.61
CA ILE A 43 12.14 7.44 5.81
C ILE A 43 13.46 7.15 6.54
N ARG A 44 14.54 6.81 5.85
CA ARG A 44 15.86 6.57 6.45
C ARG A 44 16.36 7.80 7.21
N GLN A 45 16.27 8.98 6.60
CA GLN A 45 16.68 10.25 7.24
C GLN A 45 15.85 10.53 8.48
N ASP A 46 14.53 10.36 8.40
CA ASP A 46 13.61 10.64 9.51
C ASP A 46 13.69 9.62 10.64
N THR A 47 14.23 8.44 10.36
CA THR A 47 14.35 7.35 11.35
C THR A 47 15.79 7.11 11.80
N GLU A 48 16.73 7.96 11.43
CA GLU A 48 18.12 7.82 11.83
C GLU A 48 18.26 7.81 13.37
N GLY A 49 18.98 6.81 13.89
CA GLY A 49 19.14 6.60 15.34
C GLY A 49 17.88 6.13 16.07
N ARG A 50 16.81 5.79 15.36
CA ARG A 50 15.55 5.24 15.91
C ARG A 50 15.41 3.77 15.52
N ASP A 51 14.54 3.05 16.23
CA ASP A 51 14.17 1.66 15.93
C ASP A 51 12.67 1.58 15.60
N PRO A 52 12.27 1.97 14.37
CA PRO A 52 10.87 1.94 13.99
C PRO A 52 10.38 0.50 13.80
N LEU A 53 9.07 0.29 14.02
CA LEU A 53 8.35 -0.90 13.58
C LEU A 53 7.62 -0.58 12.27
N PHE A 54 7.95 -1.29 11.20
CA PHE A 54 7.20 -1.21 9.94
C PHE A 54 6.02 -2.17 9.98
N VAL A 55 4.81 -1.67 9.69
CA VAL A 55 3.58 -2.47 9.65
C VAL A 55 2.98 -2.41 8.25
N CYS A 56 3.10 -3.50 7.50
CA CYS A 56 2.56 -3.61 6.14
C CYS A 56 1.10 -4.08 6.16
N ILE A 57 0.20 -3.31 5.55
CA ILE A 57 -1.22 -3.62 5.52
C ILE A 57 -1.55 -4.48 4.29
N MET A 58 -1.85 -5.73 4.55
CA MET A 58 -2.05 -6.75 3.52
C MET A 58 -3.52 -6.80 3.05
N ASN A 59 -3.82 -7.19 1.77
CA ASN A 59 -2.89 -7.79 0.81
C ASN A 59 -2.28 -6.77 -0.17
N GLY A 60 -2.92 -5.63 -0.42
CA GLY A 60 -2.56 -4.71 -1.51
C GLY A 60 -1.13 -4.19 -1.45
N SER A 61 -0.65 -3.88 -0.25
CA SER A 61 0.67 -3.26 -0.07
C SER A 61 1.87 -4.16 -0.34
N PHE A 62 1.68 -5.47 -0.64
CA PHE A 62 2.79 -6.45 -0.65
C PHE A 62 3.93 -6.09 -1.62
N MET A 63 3.63 -5.57 -2.81
CA MET A 63 4.66 -5.19 -3.79
C MET A 63 5.37 -3.92 -3.34
N PHE A 64 4.62 -2.88 -3.03
CA PHE A 64 5.17 -1.62 -2.53
C PHE A 64 5.99 -1.83 -1.25
N ALA A 65 5.47 -2.60 -0.30
CA ALA A 65 6.18 -2.90 0.95
C ALA A 65 7.52 -3.60 0.68
N ALA A 66 7.54 -4.59 -0.21
CA ALA A 66 8.78 -5.30 -0.55
C ALA A 66 9.82 -4.36 -1.18
N GLU A 67 9.42 -3.52 -2.12
CA GLU A 67 10.30 -2.56 -2.79
C GLU A 67 10.81 -1.48 -1.82
N LEU A 68 9.91 -0.91 -1.02
CA LEU A 68 10.24 0.13 -0.04
C LEU A 68 11.21 -0.39 1.02
N LEU A 69 10.90 -1.54 1.63
CA LEU A 69 11.73 -2.11 2.69
C LEU A 69 13.12 -2.53 2.19
N GLN A 70 13.20 -3.09 0.97
CA GLN A 70 14.50 -3.37 0.33
C GLN A 70 15.32 -2.09 0.11
N ALA A 71 14.67 -0.99 -0.30
CA ALA A 71 15.33 0.29 -0.52
C ALA A 71 15.75 0.95 0.80
N ILE A 72 14.95 0.84 1.89
CA ILE A 72 15.30 1.30 3.23
C ILE A 72 16.53 0.55 3.77
N ASN A 73 16.58 -0.77 3.59
CA ASN A 73 17.72 -1.63 3.90
C ASN A 73 18.30 -1.43 5.32
N THR A 74 17.46 -1.61 6.33
CA THR A 74 17.84 -1.53 7.75
C THR A 74 17.55 -2.84 8.48
N THR A 75 17.95 -2.94 9.75
CA THR A 75 17.67 -4.10 10.63
C THR A 75 16.37 -3.92 11.43
N ALA A 76 15.58 -2.90 11.13
CA ALA A 76 14.32 -2.63 11.82
C ALA A 76 13.31 -3.78 11.65
N GLU A 77 12.46 -3.95 12.64
CA GLU A 77 11.43 -5.00 12.65
C GLU A 77 10.31 -4.70 11.65
N VAL A 78 9.83 -5.75 10.99
CA VAL A 78 8.70 -5.70 10.06
C VAL A 78 7.59 -6.62 10.55
N ALA A 79 6.38 -6.10 10.61
CA ALA A 79 5.17 -6.85 10.92
C ALA A 79 4.18 -6.73 9.75
N PHE A 80 3.30 -7.72 9.63
CA PHE A 80 2.23 -7.75 8.66
C PHE A 80 0.89 -7.77 9.39
N ALA A 81 -0.06 -7.01 8.88
CA ALA A 81 -1.41 -6.98 9.42
C ALA A 81 -2.43 -6.98 8.28
N ARG A 82 -3.63 -7.45 8.55
CA ARG A 82 -4.73 -7.40 7.58
C ARG A 82 -5.98 -6.90 8.26
N TYR A 83 -6.55 -5.87 7.69
CA TYR A 83 -7.81 -5.28 8.11
C TYR A 83 -8.79 -5.27 6.95
N SER A 84 -10.06 -5.47 7.24
CA SER A 84 -11.14 -5.26 6.27
C SER A 84 -12.06 -4.17 6.77
N SER A 85 -12.38 -3.22 5.89
CA SER A 85 -13.42 -2.23 6.17
C SER A 85 -14.79 -2.86 5.92
N TYR A 86 -15.70 -2.74 6.88
CA TYR A 86 -17.08 -3.15 6.71
C TYR A 86 -17.99 -1.91 6.73
N SER A 87 -18.64 -1.64 5.60
CA SER A 87 -19.72 -0.67 5.54
C SER A 87 -21.03 -1.38 5.94
N GLY A 88 -21.36 -1.42 7.24
CA GLY A 88 -22.67 -1.82 7.72
C GLY A 88 -23.74 -0.78 7.34
N MET A 89 -25.03 -1.16 7.36
CA MET A 89 -26.17 -0.26 7.13
C MET A 89 -26.34 0.76 8.29
N GLY A 90 -25.30 1.52 8.58
CA GLY A 90 -25.23 2.59 9.56
C GLY A 90 -23.85 3.21 9.50
N SER A 91 -23.76 4.51 9.56
CA SER A 91 -22.62 5.40 9.29
C SER A 91 -21.32 5.17 10.10
N THR A 92 -21.08 3.99 10.61
CA THR A 92 -19.86 3.66 11.36
C THR A 92 -19.01 2.70 10.55
N TYR A 93 -17.93 3.26 9.96
CA TYR A 93 -16.84 2.46 9.42
C TYR A 93 -16.19 1.66 10.57
N GLN A 94 -16.41 0.35 10.59
CA GLN A 94 -15.75 -0.55 11.53
C GLN A 94 -14.62 -1.25 10.81
N LEU A 95 -13.43 -1.21 11.40
CA LEU A 95 -12.31 -2.04 10.98
C LEU A 95 -12.47 -3.42 11.63
N LYS A 96 -12.57 -4.45 10.79
CA LYS A 96 -12.44 -5.82 11.24
C LYS A 96 -10.98 -6.23 11.11
N GLU A 97 -10.40 -6.60 12.22
CA GLU A 97 -9.07 -7.17 12.28
C GLU A 97 -9.12 -8.63 11.82
N VAL A 98 -8.46 -8.93 10.70
CA VAL A 98 -8.37 -10.26 10.11
C VAL A 98 -7.08 -10.96 10.51
N MET A 99 -5.98 -10.18 10.52
CA MET A 99 -4.67 -10.61 10.99
C MET A 99 -4.08 -9.47 11.83
N PRO A 100 -3.99 -9.62 13.16
CA PRO A 100 -3.49 -8.57 14.04
C PRO A 100 -1.97 -8.38 13.92
N VAL A 101 -1.50 -7.19 14.30
CA VAL A 101 -0.09 -6.96 14.58
C VAL A 101 0.26 -7.72 15.87
N THR A 102 1.22 -8.63 15.78
CA THR A 102 1.68 -9.41 16.95
C THR A 102 2.89 -8.80 17.65
N ALA A 103 3.60 -7.89 16.98
CA ALA A 103 4.72 -7.16 17.55
C ALA A 103 4.24 -6.14 18.61
N PRO A 104 4.96 -5.96 19.73
CA PRO A 104 4.60 -4.96 20.73
C PRO A 104 4.73 -3.55 20.16
N LEU A 105 3.69 -2.72 20.34
CA LEU A 105 3.65 -1.34 19.85
C LEU A 105 4.10 -0.33 20.92
N ALA A 106 4.00 -0.70 22.20
CA ALA A 106 4.18 0.23 23.31
C ALA A 106 5.53 0.93 23.28
N GLY A 107 5.50 2.27 23.30
CA GLY A 107 6.68 3.14 23.32
C GLY A 107 7.44 3.22 21.98
N ARG A 108 6.97 2.56 20.91
CA ARG A 108 7.66 2.50 19.62
C ARG A 108 7.14 3.54 18.63
N MET A 109 8.00 3.93 17.71
CA MET A 109 7.60 4.56 16.47
C MET A 109 7.09 3.49 15.50
N VAL A 110 5.89 3.65 14.98
CA VAL A 110 5.27 2.75 14.00
C VAL A 110 5.15 3.46 12.67
N ILE A 111 5.57 2.79 11.59
CA ILE A 111 5.36 3.27 10.21
C ILE A 111 4.43 2.29 9.50
N ILE A 112 3.20 2.72 9.24
CA ILE A 112 2.22 1.96 8.46
C ILE A 112 2.58 2.06 6.98
N ILE A 113 2.62 0.93 6.28
CA ILE A 113 2.85 0.86 4.82
C ILE A 113 1.55 0.41 4.15
N GLU A 114 1.04 1.24 3.26
CA GLU A 114 -0.22 1.04 2.52
C GLU A 114 -0.01 1.23 1.02
N ASP A 115 -0.71 0.51 0.18
CA ASP A 115 -0.66 0.67 -1.29
C ASP A 115 -1.41 1.92 -1.77
N LEU A 116 -2.62 2.13 -1.25
CA LEU A 116 -3.51 3.20 -1.69
C LEU A 116 -4.32 3.78 -0.53
N ILE A 117 -4.26 5.09 -0.35
CA ILE A 117 -5.22 5.83 0.48
C ILE A 117 -6.30 6.42 -0.44
N ASP A 118 -7.52 5.87 -0.31
CA ASP A 118 -8.72 6.31 -1.02
C ASP A 118 -9.52 7.28 -0.12
N THR A 119 -10.50 6.79 0.64
CA THR A 119 -11.32 7.63 1.54
C THR A 119 -10.60 8.09 2.81
N GLY A 120 -9.50 7.43 3.17
CA GLY A 120 -8.70 7.73 4.35
C GLY A 120 -9.17 7.09 5.66
N PHE A 121 -10.41 6.58 5.74
CA PHE A 121 -10.96 6.05 6.99
C PHE A 121 -10.17 4.90 7.59
N THR A 122 -9.67 3.98 6.77
CA THR A 122 -8.86 2.84 7.23
C THR A 122 -7.61 3.34 7.95
N MET A 123 -6.87 4.25 7.32
CA MET A 123 -5.63 4.78 7.88
C MET A 123 -5.88 5.63 9.13
N MET A 124 -6.95 6.42 9.15
CA MET A 124 -7.34 7.18 10.34
C MET A 124 -7.60 6.25 11.53
N LYS A 125 -8.38 5.20 11.33
CA LYS A 125 -8.71 4.22 12.37
C LYS A 125 -7.50 3.40 12.83
N LEU A 126 -6.62 3.02 11.91
CA LEU A 126 -5.38 2.31 12.27
C LEU A 126 -4.43 3.20 13.07
N LYS A 127 -4.28 4.46 12.69
CA LYS A 127 -3.46 5.42 13.43
C LYS A 127 -4.00 5.61 14.85
N GLU A 128 -5.31 5.82 15.01
CA GLU A 128 -5.98 5.90 16.32
C GLU A 128 -5.75 4.63 17.15
N LYS A 129 -5.96 3.46 16.54
CA LYS A 129 -5.78 2.16 17.21
C LYS A 129 -4.35 1.98 17.71
N PHE A 130 -3.36 2.17 16.85
CA PHE A 130 -1.96 1.94 17.23
C PHE A 130 -1.48 2.92 18.31
N LEU A 131 -1.93 4.17 18.29
CA LEU A 131 -1.68 5.11 19.37
C LEU A 131 -2.35 4.67 20.69
N THR A 132 -3.60 4.16 20.61
CA THR A 132 -4.31 3.62 21.78
C THR A 132 -3.64 2.36 22.32
N ASP A 133 -3.06 1.53 21.45
CA ASP A 133 -2.30 0.32 21.81
C ASP A 133 -0.90 0.68 22.35
N GLY A 134 -0.58 1.97 22.51
CA GLY A 134 0.60 2.47 23.19
C GLY A 134 1.78 2.85 22.30
N ALA A 135 1.62 2.88 20.97
CA ALA A 135 2.66 3.42 20.09
C ALA A 135 2.98 4.87 20.47
N ALA A 136 4.26 5.23 20.55
CA ALA A 136 4.69 6.59 20.88
C ALA A 136 4.45 7.55 19.71
N GLU A 137 4.55 7.06 18.49
CA GLU A 137 4.37 7.81 17.27
C GLU A 137 3.86 6.88 16.17
N VAL A 138 2.93 7.35 15.32
CA VAL A 138 2.46 6.59 14.16
C VAL A 138 2.55 7.47 12.92
N ARG A 139 3.34 7.04 11.94
CA ARG A 139 3.46 7.63 10.61
C ARG A 139 2.87 6.71 9.54
N ILE A 140 2.51 7.28 8.41
CA ILE A 140 1.89 6.57 7.30
C ILE A 140 2.72 6.81 6.04
N ALA A 141 3.14 5.70 5.40
CA ALA A 141 3.73 5.68 4.08
C ALA A 141 2.76 5.02 3.10
N THR A 142 2.42 5.69 2.02
CA THR A 142 1.56 5.15 0.97
C THR A 142 2.19 5.33 -0.41
N MET A 143 2.01 4.34 -1.29
CA MET A 143 2.42 4.49 -2.68
C MET A 143 1.51 5.49 -3.39
N LEU A 144 0.20 5.37 -3.20
CA LEU A 144 -0.79 6.18 -3.90
C LEU A 144 -1.72 6.88 -2.91
N LEU A 145 -2.04 8.12 -3.23
CA LEU A 145 -3.04 8.91 -2.51
C LEU A 145 -4.03 9.49 -3.53
N LYS A 146 -5.33 9.42 -3.21
CA LYS A 146 -6.41 10.10 -3.94
C LYS A 146 -6.89 11.31 -3.13
N PRO A 147 -6.33 12.51 -3.29
CA PRO A 147 -6.71 13.67 -2.49
C PRO A 147 -8.19 14.02 -2.62
N GLU A 148 -8.75 13.87 -3.84
CA GLU A 148 -10.16 14.19 -4.15
C GLU A 148 -11.15 13.20 -3.53
N ALA A 149 -10.70 11.99 -3.16
CA ALA A 149 -11.55 10.96 -2.58
C ALA A 149 -11.57 10.98 -1.05
N LEU A 150 -10.69 11.74 -0.41
CA LEU A 150 -10.58 11.80 1.04
C LEU A 150 -11.89 12.29 1.66
N GLN A 151 -12.38 11.56 2.67
CA GLN A 151 -13.61 11.86 3.42
C GLN A 151 -13.36 12.11 4.91
N CYS A 152 -12.10 12.06 5.34
CA CYS A 152 -11.70 12.35 6.71
C CYS A 152 -10.35 13.09 6.75
N PRO A 153 -10.05 13.83 7.84
CA PRO A 153 -8.80 14.57 7.97
C PRO A 153 -7.64 13.59 8.29
N ILE A 154 -7.11 12.96 7.28
CA ILE A 154 -5.92 12.11 7.38
C ILE A 154 -4.75 12.77 6.67
N HIS A 155 -3.59 12.69 7.27
CA HIS A 155 -2.32 13.08 6.67
C HIS A 155 -1.43 11.84 6.56
N ALA A 156 -0.96 11.55 5.34
CA ALA A 156 0.10 10.58 5.11
C ALA A 156 1.44 11.32 5.16
N ASP A 157 2.38 10.79 5.94
CA ASP A 157 3.68 11.41 6.16
C ASP A 157 4.61 11.24 4.95
N TYR A 158 4.43 10.13 4.21
CA TYR A 158 5.20 9.78 3.04
C TYR A 158 4.27 9.34 1.92
N VAL A 159 4.20 10.10 0.83
CA VAL A 159 3.33 9.84 -0.32
C VAL A 159 4.19 9.67 -1.57
N GLY A 160 4.08 8.51 -2.23
CA GLY A 160 4.76 8.22 -3.48
C GLY A 160 4.23 9.05 -4.63
N MET A 161 2.93 8.97 -4.86
CA MET A 161 2.24 9.71 -5.93
C MET A 161 0.82 10.08 -5.53
N GLU A 162 0.37 11.25 -5.95
CA GLU A 162 -1.05 11.62 -5.93
C GLU A 162 -1.69 11.27 -7.27
N ILE A 163 -2.89 10.70 -7.22
CA ILE A 163 -3.65 10.28 -8.41
C ILE A 163 -5.10 10.77 -8.33
N HIS A 164 -5.74 10.89 -9.50
CA HIS A 164 -7.17 11.18 -9.58
C HIS A 164 -8.02 10.04 -9.00
N ASN A 165 -9.26 10.37 -8.64
CA ASN A 165 -10.21 9.38 -8.13
C ASN A 165 -10.71 8.46 -9.25
N SER A 166 -9.93 7.44 -9.58
CA SER A 166 -10.23 6.46 -10.63
C SER A 166 -10.08 5.04 -10.10
N PHE A 167 -10.74 4.08 -10.75
CA PHE A 167 -10.59 2.67 -10.42
C PHE A 167 -9.35 2.09 -11.09
N ILE A 168 -8.45 1.52 -10.31
CA ILE A 168 -7.13 1.06 -10.75
C ILE A 168 -6.84 -0.36 -10.27
N VAL A 169 -6.00 -1.08 -11.01
CA VAL A 169 -5.49 -2.42 -10.67
C VAL A 169 -4.01 -2.52 -11.01
N GLY A 170 -3.33 -3.46 -10.43
CA GLY A 170 -1.90 -3.72 -10.67
C GLY A 170 -1.04 -3.29 -9.49
N HIS A 171 0.20 -3.74 -9.49
CA HIS A 171 1.20 -3.45 -8.46
C HIS A 171 0.71 -3.67 -7.02
N GLY A 172 0.04 -4.80 -6.79
CA GLY A 172 -0.59 -5.14 -5.50
C GLY A 172 -2.09 -4.92 -5.46
N LEU A 173 -2.60 -3.91 -6.16
CA LEU A 173 -4.02 -3.59 -6.24
C LEU A 173 -4.79 -4.61 -7.08
N ASP A 174 -6.05 -4.86 -6.72
CA ASP A 174 -6.88 -5.88 -7.36
C ASP A 174 -8.25 -5.41 -7.80
N TYR A 175 -8.83 -6.25 -8.66
CA TYR A 175 -10.26 -6.30 -8.90
C TYR A 175 -10.73 -7.75 -8.70
N ASN A 176 -11.56 -7.98 -7.67
CA ASN A 176 -12.02 -9.32 -7.27
C ASN A 176 -10.87 -10.35 -7.15
N GLU A 177 -9.83 -10.02 -6.37
CA GLU A 177 -8.61 -10.80 -6.09
C GLU A 177 -7.71 -11.07 -7.32
N GLN A 178 -7.96 -10.47 -8.48
CA GLN A 178 -7.11 -10.56 -9.66
C GLN A 178 -6.44 -9.22 -10.00
N GLY A 179 -5.32 -9.27 -10.73
CA GLY A 179 -4.57 -8.09 -11.17
C GLY A 179 -3.35 -7.75 -10.31
N ARG A 180 -3.23 -8.24 -9.08
CA ARG A 180 -2.19 -7.86 -8.12
C ARG A 180 -0.76 -8.08 -8.62
N MET A 181 -0.51 -9.06 -9.50
CA MET A 181 0.83 -9.43 -9.97
C MET A 181 1.33 -8.59 -11.15
N LEU A 182 0.51 -7.70 -11.68
CA LEU A 182 0.91 -6.81 -12.76
C LEU A 182 2.00 -5.84 -12.26
N ASP A 183 3.05 -5.65 -13.05
CA ASP A 183 4.14 -4.74 -12.69
C ASP A 183 3.70 -3.28 -12.75
N ASP A 184 2.93 -2.92 -13.81
CA ASP A 184 2.35 -1.61 -14.02
C ASP A 184 1.00 -1.47 -13.28
N ILE A 185 0.56 -0.22 -13.07
CA ILE A 185 -0.81 0.10 -12.68
C ILE A 185 -1.60 0.43 -13.95
N TYR A 186 -2.80 -0.10 -13.99
CA TYR A 186 -3.76 0.11 -15.07
C TYR A 186 -5.01 0.79 -14.52
N ILE A 187 -5.60 1.68 -15.32
CA ILE A 187 -6.83 2.41 -15.00
C ILE A 187 -8.01 1.83 -15.79
N LEU A 188 -9.18 1.79 -15.17
CA LEU A 188 -10.40 1.36 -15.82
C LEU A 188 -10.66 2.19 -17.08
N LYS A 189 -10.87 1.51 -18.21
CA LYS A 189 -11.26 2.15 -19.47
C LYS A 189 -12.73 2.58 -19.36
N GLU A 190 -12.99 3.87 -19.59
CA GLU A 190 -14.35 4.45 -19.67
C GLU A 190 -15.07 4.04 -20.95
#